data_c77d1de3312bfff0a3aaac9f3d98a1d8
#
_entry.id   c77d1de3312bfff0a3aaac9f3d98a1d8
#
_cell.length_a   1.000
_cell.length_b   1.000
_cell.length_c   1.000
_cell.angle_alpha   90.00
_cell.angle_beta   90.00
_cell.angle_gamma   90.00
#
_symmetry.space_group_name_H-M   'P 1'
#
loop_
_entity.id
_entity.type
_entity.pdbx_description
1 polymer ?
#
loop_
_entity_poly.entity_id
_entity_poly.type
_entity_poly.pdbx_seq_one_letter_code
_entity_poly.pdbx_strand_id
1 'polypeptide(L)'
;NHNWQITTDALRATLEATGKFTVTATTAPASTTPRAPRAPKSVHPRVKAAFEKYAQAYKEQTKPAKDALGDRWHTWQPDFAAHDVIIMNYNGQNWPEAARKAFVEYVNGGGGVLLVHAANNAFRDWDEFNEMIGLGWRTGDRGKAVKVDPKTGRTFVDEGNANNSGHGSKHPFQVTVRQPDHPVMKGLPPQWMHGKDELYHHVRGPAENLT
;
A
#
# COMPACT_ATOMS: atom_id res chain seq x y z
N ASN A 1 7.84 -8.68 3.74
CA ASN A 1 7.88 -9.66 2.64
C ASN A 1 6.56 -10.41 2.58
N HIS A 2 5.58 -9.80 1.93
CA HIS A 2 4.28 -10.43 1.70
C HIS A 2 4.34 -11.19 0.36
N ASN A 3 3.78 -12.40 0.34
CA ASN A 3 3.63 -13.14 -0.91
C ASN A 3 2.39 -12.61 -1.64
N TRP A 4 2.57 -11.52 -2.37
CA TRP A 4 1.48 -10.85 -3.07
C TRP A 4 0.81 -11.73 -4.13
N GLN A 5 1.52 -12.69 -4.74
CA GLN A 5 0.95 -13.61 -5.71
C GLN A 5 -0.14 -14.47 -5.06
N ILE A 6 0.19 -15.13 -3.95
CA ILE A 6 -0.78 -15.96 -3.20
C ILE A 6 -1.97 -15.10 -2.74
N THR A 7 -1.71 -13.88 -2.25
CA THR A 7 -2.79 -12.97 -1.84
C THR A 7 -3.69 -12.59 -3.01
N THR A 8 -3.11 -12.30 -4.17
CA THR A 8 -3.88 -11.96 -5.38
C THR A 8 -4.73 -13.14 -5.84
N ASP A 9 -4.17 -14.35 -5.86
CA ASP A 9 -4.90 -15.57 -6.25
C ASP A 9 -6.05 -15.87 -5.28
N ALA A 10 -5.81 -15.70 -3.97
CA ALA A 10 -6.84 -15.90 -2.95
C ALA A 10 -7.98 -14.87 -3.07
N LEU A 11 -7.65 -13.60 -3.29
CA LEU A 11 -8.64 -12.53 -3.53
C LEU A 11 -9.48 -12.83 -4.75
N ARG A 12 -8.85 -13.19 -5.88
CA ARG A 12 -9.56 -13.58 -7.10
C ARG A 12 -10.52 -14.72 -6.83
N ALA A 13 -10.03 -15.82 -6.29
CA ALA A 13 -10.85 -17.01 -6.02
C ALA A 13 -12.04 -16.68 -5.10
N THR A 14 -11.81 -15.87 -4.06
CA THR A 14 -12.87 -15.46 -3.12
C THR A 14 -13.95 -14.64 -3.80
N LEU A 15 -13.58 -13.67 -4.64
CA LEU A 15 -14.52 -12.81 -5.34
C LEU A 15 -15.31 -13.57 -6.40
N GLU A 16 -14.63 -14.34 -7.23
CA GLU A 16 -15.27 -15.13 -8.31
C GLU A 16 -16.21 -16.22 -7.76
N ALA A 17 -15.87 -16.81 -6.60
CA ALA A 17 -16.74 -17.80 -5.94
C ALA A 17 -18.10 -17.21 -5.53
N THR A 18 -18.24 -15.90 -5.41
CA THR A 18 -19.53 -15.26 -5.14
C THR A 18 -20.48 -15.24 -6.35
N GLY A 19 -19.95 -15.47 -7.55
CA GLY A 19 -20.68 -15.31 -8.82
C GLY A 19 -21.06 -13.88 -9.17
N LYS A 20 -20.54 -12.88 -8.42
CA LYS A 20 -20.88 -11.45 -8.59
C LYS A 20 -19.79 -10.65 -9.28
N PHE A 21 -18.57 -11.20 -9.37
CA PHE A 21 -17.40 -10.49 -9.87
C PHE A 21 -16.72 -11.26 -11.00
N THR A 22 -16.27 -10.53 -12.00
CA THR A 22 -15.26 -10.97 -12.96
C THR A 22 -13.96 -10.28 -12.63
N VAL A 23 -12.90 -11.02 -12.36
CA VAL A 23 -11.64 -10.47 -11.85
C VAL A 23 -10.55 -10.49 -12.92
N THR A 24 -10.05 -9.32 -13.28
CA THR A 24 -8.85 -9.15 -14.09
C THR A 24 -7.69 -8.72 -13.18
N ALA A 25 -6.55 -9.39 -13.24
CA ALA A 25 -5.37 -9.00 -12.48
C ALA A 25 -4.30 -8.41 -13.40
N THR A 26 -3.90 -7.20 -13.11
CA THR A 26 -2.78 -6.52 -13.77
C THR A 26 -1.60 -6.45 -12.81
N THR A 27 -0.43 -6.92 -13.27
CA THR A 27 0.79 -6.90 -12.46
C THR A 27 1.71 -5.80 -12.92
N ALA A 28 2.14 -4.96 -11.99
CA ALA A 28 3.14 -3.93 -12.27
C ALA A 28 4.50 -4.56 -12.62
N PRO A 29 5.30 -3.93 -13.50
CA PRO A 29 6.62 -4.43 -13.84
C PRO A 29 7.49 -4.65 -12.61
N ALA A 30 8.07 -5.83 -12.49
CA ALA A 30 8.95 -6.18 -11.38
C ALA A 30 10.40 -6.30 -11.85
N SER A 31 11.33 -5.92 -10.98
CA SER A 31 12.76 -6.12 -11.22
C SER A 31 13.12 -7.60 -11.14
N THR A 32 13.86 -8.07 -12.14
CA THR A 32 14.52 -9.37 -12.13
C THR A 32 15.96 -9.31 -11.64
N THR A 33 16.45 -8.10 -11.35
CA THR A 33 17.83 -7.91 -10.88
C THR A 33 17.96 -8.34 -9.42
N PRO A 34 19.12 -8.91 -9.02
CA PRO A 34 19.42 -9.15 -7.63
C PRO A 34 19.34 -7.87 -6.80
N ARG A 35 19.12 -8.01 -5.50
CA ARG A 35 19.13 -6.84 -4.60
C ARG A 35 20.50 -6.16 -4.64
N ALA A 36 20.50 -4.83 -4.69
CA ALA A 36 21.73 -4.05 -4.62
C ALA A 36 22.52 -4.37 -3.34
N PRO A 37 23.86 -4.43 -3.44
CA PRO A 37 24.72 -4.66 -2.29
C PRO A 37 24.56 -3.54 -1.27
N ARG A 38 24.52 -3.89 0.01
CA ARG A 38 24.50 -2.91 1.10
C ARG A 38 25.93 -2.50 1.46
N ALA A 39 26.14 -1.19 1.66
CA ALA A 39 27.41 -0.70 2.15
C ALA A 39 27.78 -1.38 3.48
N PRO A 40 29.03 -1.83 3.63
CA PRO A 40 29.52 -2.39 4.89
C PRO A 40 29.55 -1.32 5.97
N LYS A 41 29.31 -1.71 7.21
CA LYS A 41 29.44 -0.81 8.37
C LYS A 41 30.92 -0.49 8.68
N SER A 42 31.87 -1.23 8.10
CA SER A 42 33.30 -1.05 8.31
C SER A 42 33.80 0.23 7.67
N VAL A 43 34.62 0.97 8.40
CA VAL A 43 35.31 2.17 7.90
C VAL A 43 36.72 1.85 7.36
N HIS A 44 37.16 0.58 7.40
CA HIS A 44 38.49 0.17 6.96
C HIS A 44 38.70 0.42 5.46
N PRO A 45 39.74 1.14 5.00
CA PRO A 45 39.89 1.57 3.62
C PRO A 45 39.84 0.43 2.58
N ARG A 46 40.49 -0.72 2.89
CA ARG A 46 40.48 -1.89 1.99
C ARG A 46 39.07 -2.48 1.81
N VAL A 47 38.26 -2.53 2.87
CA VAL A 47 36.87 -3.03 2.80
C VAL A 47 36.03 -2.08 1.99
N LYS A 48 36.23 -0.79 2.18
CA LYS A 48 35.49 0.26 1.40
C LYS A 48 35.84 0.18 -0.09
N ALA A 49 37.12 0.11 -0.45
CA ALA A 49 37.56 -0.02 -1.85
C ALA A 49 37.03 -1.31 -2.52
N ALA A 50 37.07 -2.45 -1.80
CA ALA A 50 36.52 -3.70 -2.30
C ALA A 50 35.01 -3.61 -2.55
N PHE A 51 34.29 -2.96 -1.64
CA PHE A 51 32.85 -2.72 -1.80
C PHE A 51 32.54 -1.81 -3.00
N GLU A 52 33.29 -0.72 -3.18
CA GLU A 52 33.13 0.19 -4.31
C GLU A 52 33.32 -0.53 -5.66
N LYS A 53 34.37 -1.35 -5.76
CA LYS A 53 34.61 -2.21 -6.94
C LYS A 53 33.45 -3.16 -7.19
N TYR A 54 32.96 -3.83 -6.15
CA TYR A 54 31.82 -4.74 -6.26
C TYR A 54 30.53 -3.99 -6.64
N ALA A 55 30.27 -2.84 -6.05
CA ALA A 55 29.09 -2.03 -6.35
C ALA A 55 29.12 -1.51 -7.78
N GLN A 56 30.31 -1.15 -8.32
CA GLN A 56 30.46 -0.77 -9.70
C GLN A 56 30.19 -1.94 -10.67
N ALA A 57 30.78 -3.09 -10.41
CA ALA A 57 30.52 -4.30 -11.22
C ALA A 57 29.02 -4.69 -11.20
N TYR A 58 28.36 -4.59 -10.04
CA TYR A 58 26.92 -4.82 -9.91
C TYR A 58 26.12 -3.84 -10.80
N LYS A 59 26.48 -2.55 -10.81
CA LYS A 59 25.78 -1.55 -11.64
C LYS A 59 25.91 -1.88 -13.14
N GLU A 60 27.09 -2.23 -13.59
CA GLU A 60 27.35 -2.58 -14.98
C GLU A 60 26.59 -3.85 -15.39
N GLN A 61 26.69 -4.90 -14.59
CA GLN A 61 26.01 -6.17 -14.84
C GLN A 61 24.48 -6.05 -14.85
N THR A 62 23.92 -5.16 -14.02
CA THR A 62 22.46 -5.05 -13.89
C THR A 62 21.88 -3.96 -14.79
N LYS A 63 22.70 -3.13 -15.45
CA LYS A 63 22.22 -2.03 -16.28
C LYS A 63 21.24 -2.47 -17.38
N PRO A 64 21.52 -3.48 -18.22
CA PRO A 64 20.58 -3.89 -19.28
C PRO A 64 19.20 -4.30 -18.75
N ALA A 65 19.18 -5.04 -17.63
CA ALA A 65 17.92 -5.47 -17.02
C ALA A 65 17.14 -4.30 -16.38
N LYS A 66 17.85 -3.27 -15.89
CA LYS A 66 17.22 -2.04 -15.38
C LYS A 66 16.66 -1.18 -16.49
N ASP A 67 17.39 -1.05 -17.58
CA ASP A 67 16.92 -0.30 -18.77
C ASP A 67 15.65 -0.95 -19.32
N ALA A 68 15.65 -2.27 -19.55
CA ALA A 68 14.48 -3.03 -19.97
C ALA A 68 13.30 -2.97 -18.98
N LEU A 69 13.58 -2.86 -17.66
CA LEU A 69 12.55 -2.61 -16.67
C LEU A 69 11.96 -1.20 -16.82
N GLY A 70 12.80 -0.20 -17.07
CA GLY A 70 12.38 1.17 -17.32
C GLY A 70 11.44 1.26 -18.51
N ASP A 71 11.77 0.62 -19.62
CA ASP A 71 10.93 0.56 -20.82
C ASP A 71 9.56 -0.07 -20.52
N ARG A 72 9.52 -1.16 -19.77
CA ARG A 72 8.26 -1.79 -19.34
C ARG A 72 7.43 -0.88 -18.44
N TRP A 73 8.06 -0.09 -17.56
CA TRP A 73 7.36 0.88 -16.75
C TRP A 73 6.80 2.03 -17.59
N HIS A 74 7.50 2.50 -18.60
CA HIS A 74 7.03 3.54 -19.50
C HIS A 74 5.75 3.14 -20.25
N THR A 75 5.63 1.89 -20.61
CA THR A 75 4.47 1.34 -21.33
C THR A 75 3.38 0.78 -20.43
N TRP A 76 3.64 0.65 -19.11
CA TRP A 76 2.69 0.11 -18.17
C TRP A 76 1.58 1.11 -17.84
N GLN A 77 0.42 0.86 -18.39
CA GLN A 77 -0.74 1.71 -18.23
C GLN A 77 -2.00 0.85 -18.07
N PRO A 78 -2.39 0.49 -16.84
CA PRO A 78 -3.62 -0.23 -16.58
C PRO A 78 -4.85 0.58 -17.04
N ASP A 79 -5.82 -0.09 -17.63
CA ASP A 79 -7.11 0.51 -17.96
C ASP A 79 -8.01 0.48 -16.72
N PHE A 80 -7.89 1.49 -15.87
CA PHE A 80 -8.70 1.59 -14.66
C PHE A 80 -10.17 1.83 -14.98
N ALA A 81 -10.48 2.59 -16.05
CA ALA A 81 -11.84 2.96 -16.43
C ALA A 81 -12.69 1.77 -16.89
N ALA A 82 -12.06 0.67 -17.29
CA ALA A 82 -12.76 -0.56 -17.66
C ALA A 82 -13.30 -1.37 -16.46
N HIS A 83 -13.14 -0.87 -15.23
CA HIS A 83 -13.46 -1.63 -14.02
C HIS A 83 -14.34 -0.81 -13.06
N ASP A 84 -15.30 -1.48 -12.43
CA ASP A 84 -16.19 -0.86 -11.42
C ASP A 84 -15.46 -0.62 -10.10
N VAL A 85 -14.49 -1.50 -9.75
CA VAL A 85 -13.69 -1.40 -8.53
C VAL A 85 -12.26 -1.87 -8.75
N ILE A 86 -11.31 -1.14 -8.20
CA ILE A 86 -9.89 -1.47 -8.20
C ILE A 86 -9.49 -1.98 -6.82
N ILE A 87 -8.97 -3.21 -6.76
CA ILE A 87 -8.41 -3.77 -5.53
C ILE A 87 -6.89 -3.71 -5.62
N MET A 88 -6.29 -2.86 -4.79
CA MET A 88 -4.84 -2.67 -4.75
C MET A 88 -4.19 -3.64 -3.78
N ASN A 89 -3.42 -4.57 -4.31
CA ASN A 89 -2.47 -5.41 -3.57
C ASN A 89 -1.04 -5.02 -3.98
N TYR A 90 -0.70 -3.73 -3.87
CA TYR A 90 0.53 -3.16 -4.37
C TYR A 90 1.25 -2.33 -3.31
N ASN A 91 2.53 -2.60 -3.10
CA ASN A 91 3.44 -1.77 -2.32
C ASN A 91 4.83 -1.81 -2.97
N GLY A 92 5.06 -0.90 -3.90
CA GLY A 92 6.27 -0.85 -4.71
C GLY A 92 6.70 0.58 -5.05
N GLN A 93 7.44 0.73 -6.13
CA GLN A 93 7.86 2.03 -6.61
C GLN A 93 6.68 2.86 -7.13
N ASN A 94 6.88 4.16 -7.28
CA ASN A 94 5.87 5.04 -7.85
C ASN A 94 5.50 4.61 -9.27
N TRP A 95 4.21 4.69 -9.57
CA TRP A 95 3.71 4.48 -10.91
C TRP A 95 4.16 5.61 -11.85
N PRO A 96 4.25 5.35 -13.18
CA PRO A 96 4.43 6.41 -14.17
C PRO A 96 3.36 7.48 -14.04
N GLU A 97 3.70 8.69 -14.43
CA GLU A 97 2.78 9.83 -14.35
C GLU A 97 1.46 9.58 -15.08
N ALA A 98 1.51 9.00 -16.28
CA ALA A 98 0.31 8.66 -17.04
C ALA A 98 -0.62 7.70 -16.29
N ALA A 99 -0.06 6.66 -15.65
CA ALA A 99 -0.85 5.71 -14.85
C ALA A 99 -1.42 6.38 -13.58
N ARG A 100 -0.66 7.27 -12.92
CA ARG A 100 -1.16 8.03 -11.77
C ARG A 100 -2.30 8.94 -12.16
N LYS A 101 -2.16 9.68 -13.27
CA LYS A 101 -3.21 10.56 -13.80
C LYS A 101 -4.49 9.78 -14.11
N ALA A 102 -4.38 8.67 -14.83
CA ALA A 102 -5.52 7.82 -15.14
C ALA A 102 -6.22 7.26 -13.88
N PHE A 103 -5.44 6.94 -12.84
CA PHE A 103 -6.00 6.49 -11.57
C PHE A 103 -6.75 7.62 -10.83
N VAL A 104 -6.20 8.85 -10.82
CA VAL A 104 -6.88 10.03 -10.26
C VAL A 104 -8.20 10.30 -11.01
N GLU A 105 -8.18 10.27 -12.34
CA GLU A 105 -9.36 10.46 -13.17
C GLU A 105 -10.44 9.39 -12.88
N TYR A 106 -10.03 8.13 -12.72
CA TYR A 106 -10.91 7.04 -12.36
C TYR A 106 -11.61 7.27 -11.00
N VAL A 107 -10.85 7.66 -9.97
CA VAL A 107 -11.41 7.92 -8.63
C VAL A 107 -12.31 9.15 -8.64
N ASN A 108 -11.91 10.24 -9.30
CA ASN A 108 -12.70 11.44 -9.46
C ASN A 108 -14.01 11.20 -10.25
N GLY A 109 -14.00 10.21 -11.15
CA GLY A 109 -15.19 9.73 -11.85
C GLY A 109 -16.12 8.86 -11.02
N GLY A 110 -15.79 8.61 -9.75
CA GLY A 110 -16.60 7.79 -8.84
C GLY A 110 -16.17 6.32 -8.77
N GLY A 111 -15.03 5.96 -9.34
CA GLY A 111 -14.48 4.60 -9.28
C GLY A 111 -14.11 4.19 -7.86
N GLY A 112 -14.50 2.97 -7.47
CA GLY A 112 -14.23 2.42 -6.14
C GLY A 112 -12.81 1.89 -5.99
N VAL A 113 -12.19 2.09 -4.82
CA VAL A 113 -10.86 1.55 -4.52
C VAL A 113 -10.85 0.84 -3.17
N LEU A 114 -10.33 -0.39 -3.15
CA LEU A 114 -10.06 -1.15 -1.94
C LEU A 114 -8.55 -1.39 -1.80
N LEU A 115 -8.00 -1.05 -0.66
CA LEU A 115 -6.59 -1.28 -0.33
C LEU A 115 -6.44 -2.53 0.51
N VAL A 116 -5.57 -3.45 0.10
CA VAL A 116 -5.28 -4.67 0.85
C VAL A 116 -3.97 -4.50 1.59
N HIS A 117 -4.05 -4.57 2.92
CA HIS A 117 -2.92 -4.57 3.86
C HIS A 117 -1.87 -3.50 3.52
N ALA A 118 -0.64 -3.94 3.15
CA ALA A 118 0.48 -3.06 2.89
C ALA A 118 0.33 -2.12 1.66
N ALA A 119 -0.78 -2.19 0.92
CA ALA A 119 -1.03 -1.23 -0.16
C ALA A 119 -1.16 0.21 0.35
N ASN A 120 -1.59 0.40 1.59
CA ASN A 120 -1.63 1.72 2.23
C ASN A 120 -0.24 2.31 2.54
N ASN A 121 0.83 1.53 2.41
CA ASN A 121 2.21 1.99 2.56
C ASN A 121 2.77 2.61 1.28
N ALA A 122 2.14 2.33 0.13
CA ALA A 122 2.60 2.81 -1.16
C ALA A 122 2.54 4.35 -1.26
N PHE A 123 3.28 4.89 -2.19
CA PHE A 123 3.16 6.26 -2.71
C PHE A 123 3.15 7.36 -1.66
N ARG A 124 4.09 7.34 -0.74
CA ARG A 124 4.17 8.31 0.38
C ARG A 124 4.21 9.77 -0.07
N ASP A 125 4.78 10.02 -1.25
CA ASP A 125 5.01 11.34 -1.81
C ASP A 125 4.04 11.70 -2.96
N TRP A 126 2.93 10.95 -3.05
CA TRP A 126 1.86 11.23 -4.00
C TRP A 126 0.63 11.74 -3.25
N ASP A 127 0.45 13.07 -3.27
CA ASP A 127 -0.51 13.77 -2.41
C ASP A 127 -1.95 13.34 -2.70
N GLU A 128 -2.34 13.25 -3.97
CA GLU A 128 -3.69 12.84 -4.35
C GLU A 128 -4.00 11.40 -3.88
N PHE A 129 -3.02 10.51 -3.92
CA PHE A 129 -3.19 9.17 -3.35
C PHE A 129 -3.41 9.21 -1.85
N ASN A 130 -2.68 10.07 -1.12
CA ASN A 130 -2.86 10.24 0.32
C ASN A 130 -4.25 10.81 0.66
N GLU A 131 -4.77 11.71 -0.17
CA GLU A 131 -6.14 12.23 -0.04
C GLU A 131 -7.18 11.13 -0.27
N MET A 132 -7.04 10.34 -1.33
CA MET A 132 -7.95 9.23 -1.65
C MET A 132 -8.07 8.20 -0.54
N ILE A 133 -6.94 7.83 0.08
CA ILE A 133 -6.93 6.79 1.12
C ILE A 133 -7.21 7.32 2.53
N GLY A 134 -7.17 8.64 2.73
CA GLY A 134 -7.39 9.32 4.00
C GLY A 134 -6.36 9.04 5.07
N LEU A 135 -6.03 7.78 5.30
CA LEU A 135 -5.03 7.31 6.27
C LEU A 135 -4.14 6.23 5.68
N GLY A 136 -2.84 6.38 5.83
CA GLY A 136 -1.84 5.41 5.37
C GLY A 136 -0.73 5.15 6.40
N TRP A 137 0.10 4.18 6.11
CA TRP A 137 1.31 3.93 6.90
C TRP A 137 2.36 4.99 6.58
N ARG A 138 2.50 5.98 7.48
CA ARG A 138 3.36 7.15 7.28
C ARG A 138 4.25 7.40 8.49
N THR A 139 5.30 8.18 8.30
CA THR A 139 6.17 8.69 9.37
C THR A 139 5.49 9.83 10.12
N GLY A 140 5.94 10.13 11.35
CA GLY A 140 5.32 11.09 12.25
C GLY A 140 5.31 12.54 11.75
N ASP A 141 6.12 12.86 10.76
CA ASP A 141 6.20 14.15 10.07
C ASP A 141 5.17 14.29 8.92
N ARG A 142 4.38 13.25 8.65
CA ARG A 142 3.43 13.21 7.54
C ARG A 142 1.99 13.19 8.04
N GLY A 143 1.18 14.15 7.58
CA GLY A 143 -0.26 14.18 7.82
C GLY A 143 -0.64 14.18 9.30
N LYS A 144 -1.92 13.92 9.57
CA LYS A 144 -2.50 13.91 10.92
C LYS A 144 -2.69 12.47 11.41
N ALA A 145 -2.50 12.23 12.71
CA ALA A 145 -2.95 11.01 13.36
C ALA A 145 -4.40 11.18 13.82
N VAL A 146 -5.19 10.12 13.73
CA VAL A 146 -6.59 10.12 14.15
C VAL A 146 -6.80 9.07 15.23
N LYS A 147 -7.56 9.43 16.24
CA LYS A 147 -8.05 8.53 17.28
C LYS A 147 -9.57 8.44 17.28
N VAL A 148 -10.08 7.39 17.87
CA VAL A 148 -11.50 7.23 18.17
C VAL A 148 -11.70 7.44 19.66
N ASP A 149 -12.60 8.31 20.04
CA ASP A 149 -13.05 8.45 21.42
C ASP A 149 -13.84 7.18 21.82
N PRO A 150 -13.38 6.43 22.83
CA PRO A 150 -14.01 5.17 23.19
C PRO A 150 -15.42 5.31 23.78
N LYS A 151 -15.77 6.51 24.24
CA LYS A 151 -17.10 6.78 24.84
C LYS A 151 -18.12 7.19 23.79
N THR A 152 -17.72 8.01 22.84
CA THR A 152 -18.63 8.60 21.85
C THR A 152 -18.54 7.95 20.48
N GLY A 153 -17.50 7.15 20.23
CA GLY A 153 -17.21 6.58 18.92
C GLY A 153 -16.78 7.61 17.86
N ARG A 154 -16.62 8.87 18.22
CA ARG A 154 -16.23 9.92 17.27
C ARG A 154 -14.74 9.91 17.00
N THR A 155 -14.36 10.16 15.76
CA THR A 155 -12.98 10.44 15.39
C THR A 155 -12.57 11.86 15.78
N PHE A 156 -11.32 12.01 16.19
CA PHE A 156 -10.70 13.31 16.39
C PHE A 156 -9.24 13.25 15.98
N VAL A 157 -8.69 14.40 15.58
CA VAL A 157 -7.27 14.54 15.30
C VAL A 157 -6.50 14.51 16.61
N ASP A 158 -5.48 13.66 16.68
CA ASP A 158 -4.58 13.57 17.82
C ASP A 158 -3.45 14.59 17.64
N GLU A 159 -3.75 15.83 17.99
CA GLU A 159 -2.81 16.95 17.85
C GLU A 159 -1.53 16.69 18.67
N GLY A 160 -0.39 17.01 18.08
CA GLY A 160 0.92 16.79 18.70
C GLY A 160 1.42 15.33 18.66
N ASN A 161 0.65 14.40 18.13
CA ASN A 161 1.14 13.03 17.92
C ASN A 161 2.12 12.97 16.75
N ALA A 162 3.41 12.82 17.04
CA ALA A 162 4.48 12.68 16.05
C ALA A 162 4.97 11.23 15.89
N ASN A 163 4.21 10.24 16.37
CA ASN A 163 4.60 8.84 16.24
C ASN A 163 4.49 8.37 14.79
N ASN A 164 5.43 7.54 14.40
CA ASN A 164 5.33 6.80 13.13
C ASN A 164 4.21 5.76 13.21
N SER A 165 3.61 5.44 12.07
CA SER A 165 2.75 4.27 11.94
C SER A 165 3.49 3.01 12.35
N GLY A 166 2.80 2.10 12.99
CA GLY A 166 3.37 0.85 13.49
C GLY A 166 2.32 -0.22 13.75
N HIS A 167 2.77 -1.35 14.21
CA HIS A 167 1.95 -2.40 14.81
C HIS A 167 2.72 -3.06 15.95
N GLY A 168 2.01 -3.64 16.90
CA GLY A 168 2.58 -4.47 17.95
C GLY A 168 2.81 -5.91 17.50
N SER A 169 2.96 -6.80 18.46
CA SER A 169 2.97 -8.24 18.21
C SER A 169 1.64 -8.69 17.64
N LYS A 170 1.66 -9.64 16.70
CA LYS A 170 0.43 -10.21 16.13
C LYS A 170 -0.41 -10.88 17.22
N HIS A 171 -1.68 -10.52 17.30
CA HIS A 171 -2.65 -11.05 18.26
C HIS A 171 -4.06 -11.02 17.67
N PRO A 172 -5.00 -11.81 18.18
CA PRO A 172 -6.41 -11.63 17.85
C PRO A 172 -6.92 -10.31 18.44
N PHE A 173 -7.79 -9.61 17.72
CA PHE A 173 -8.41 -8.37 18.19
C PHE A 173 -9.86 -8.27 17.77
N GLN A 174 -10.64 -7.54 18.56
CA GLN A 174 -12.05 -7.29 18.27
C GLN A 174 -12.19 -6.15 17.27
N VAL A 175 -13.00 -6.39 16.24
CA VAL A 175 -13.45 -5.35 15.31
C VAL A 175 -14.88 -4.97 15.68
N THR A 176 -15.16 -3.67 15.73
CA THR A 176 -16.47 -3.10 16.01
C THR A 176 -16.90 -2.23 14.85
N VAL A 177 -18.08 -2.50 14.28
CA VAL A 177 -18.69 -1.69 13.24
C VAL A 177 -19.15 -0.36 13.85
N ARG A 178 -18.65 0.74 13.34
CA ARG A 178 -18.99 2.09 13.83
C ARG A 178 -20.18 2.70 13.14
N GLN A 179 -20.37 2.40 11.85
CA GLN A 179 -21.45 2.90 11.03
C GLN A 179 -22.22 1.73 10.39
N PRO A 180 -23.13 1.09 11.12
CA PRO A 180 -23.82 -0.11 10.66
C PRO A 180 -24.69 0.14 9.42
N ASP A 181 -25.14 1.38 9.21
CA ASP A 181 -25.97 1.76 8.07
C ASP A 181 -25.15 2.03 6.79
N HIS A 182 -23.82 2.05 6.87
CA HIS A 182 -22.98 2.22 5.70
C HIS A 182 -23.10 1.01 4.76
N PRO A 183 -23.29 1.21 3.45
CA PRO A 183 -23.54 0.12 2.49
C PRO A 183 -22.51 -1.02 2.55
N VAL A 184 -21.24 -0.71 2.80
CA VAL A 184 -20.12 -1.67 2.91
C VAL A 184 -20.28 -2.57 4.15
N MET A 185 -20.99 -2.11 5.19
CA MET A 185 -21.20 -2.87 6.44
C MET A 185 -22.42 -3.79 6.39
N LYS A 186 -23.22 -3.71 5.34
CA LYS A 186 -24.45 -4.49 5.21
C LYS A 186 -24.19 -6.00 5.27
N GLY A 187 -24.83 -6.67 6.20
CA GLY A 187 -24.69 -8.12 6.42
C GLY A 187 -23.51 -8.54 7.28
N LEU A 188 -22.70 -7.60 7.77
CA LEU A 188 -21.67 -7.90 8.76
C LEU A 188 -22.25 -7.87 10.18
N PRO A 189 -21.74 -8.71 11.09
CA PRO A 189 -22.10 -8.61 12.50
C PRO A 189 -21.59 -7.28 13.08
N PRO A 190 -22.24 -6.74 14.13
CA PRO A 190 -21.81 -5.47 14.74
C PRO A 190 -20.40 -5.55 15.37
N GLN A 191 -20.00 -6.76 15.74
CA GLN A 191 -18.68 -7.04 16.30
C GLN A 191 -18.23 -8.46 15.92
N TRP A 192 -16.93 -8.63 15.70
CA TRP A 192 -16.32 -9.97 15.55
C TRP A 192 -14.88 -9.99 16.02
N MET A 193 -14.37 -11.18 16.31
CA MET A 193 -12.95 -11.38 16.56
C MET A 193 -12.20 -11.58 15.25
N HIS A 194 -11.28 -10.68 14.95
CA HIS A 194 -10.30 -10.88 13.88
C HIS A 194 -9.24 -11.90 14.33
N GLY A 195 -8.75 -12.69 13.40
CA GLY A 195 -7.71 -13.67 13.68
C GLY A 195 -6.39 -13.02 14.13
N LYS A 196 -5.40 -13.85 14.47
CA LYS A 196 -4.07 -13.36 14.87
C LYS A 196 -3.39 -12.65 13.71
N ASP A 197 -3.31 -11.32 13.78
CA ASP A 197 -2.75 -10.46 12.74
C ASP A 197 -2.13 -9.19 13.30
N GLU A 198 -1.63 -8.33 12.42
CA GLU A 198 -1.07 -7.03 12.73
C GLU A 198 -2.18 -5.99 12.90
N LEU A 199 -2.36 -5.49 14.13
CA LEU A 199 -3.23 -4.35 14.36
C LEU A 199 -2.43 -3.06 14.14
N TYR A 200 -2.70 -2.37 13.05
CA TYR A 200 -2.04 -1.11 12.71
C TYR A 200 -2.50 0.02 13.62
N HIS A 201 -1.55 0.81 14.07
CA HIS A 201 -1.80 2.01 14.88
C HIS A 201 -0.99 3.20 14.36
N HIS A 202 -1.39 4.39 14.78
CA HIS A 202 -0.78 5.66 14.35
C HIS A 202 -0.72 5.81 12.82
N VAL A 203 -1.67 5.24 12.09
CA VAL A 203 -1.81 5.54 10.66
C VAL A 203 -2.13 7.02 10.49
N ARG A 204 -1.60 7.63 9.44
CA ARG A 204 -1.60 9.08 9.27
C ARG A 204 -2.01 9.47 7.85
N GLY A 205 -2.53 10.68 7.73
CA GLY A 205 -2.90 11.22 6.44
C GLY A 205 -3.66 12.52 6.57
N PRO A 206 -4.28 13.02 5.49
CA PRO A 206 -5.21 14.16 5.55
C PRO A 206 -6.35 13.90 6.52
N ALA A 207 -6.77 12.66 6.66
CA ALA A 207 -7.83 12.20 7.58
C ALA A 207 -9.18 12.92 7.36
N GLU A 208 -9.46 13.30 6.13
CA GLU A 208 -10.71 13.91 5.73
C GLU A 208 -11.72 12.85 5.30
N ASN A 209 -13.01 13.16 5.45
CA ASN A 209 -14.14 12.31 5.03
C ASN A 209 -14.10 10.86 5.53
N LEU A 210 -13.55 10.63 6.73
CA LEU A 210 -13.53 9.30 7.36
C LEU A 210 -14.93 8.93 7.87
N THR A 211 -15.40 7.73 7.50
CA THR A 211 -16.68 7.15 7.90
C THR A 211 -16.53 6.05 8.93
#